data_921868534e8d29494991b04d4f81ead3
#
_entry.id   921868534e8d29494991b04d4f81ead3
#
_cell.length_a   1.000
_cell.length_b   1.000
_cell.length_c   1.000
_cell.angle_alpha   90.00
_cell.angle_beta   90.00
_cell.angle_gamma   90.00
#
_symmetry.space_group_name_H-M   'P 1'
#
loop_
_entity.id
_entity.type
_entity.pdbx_description
1 polymer ?
#
loop_
_entity_poly.entity_id
_entity_poly.type
_entity_poly.pdbx_seq_one_letter_code
_entity_poly.pdbx_strand_id
1 'polypeptide(L)'
;KISLSKELSYDELKSMPSDGFVLCGCSIKIMSLEYCPFGKKCGSCKRADTFTLKDYDGRVFRVRRYRLSSCRFEVYNCLPLKADMRFKNEIYDFTLLSEAERCYYSAIIAGKARSENQNKLSATSGNFKKGVE
;
A
#
# COMPACT_ATOMS: atom_id res chain seq x y z
N LYS A 1 5.66 13.52 15.33
CA LYS A 1 4.99 12.23 15.11
C LYS A 1 5.90 11.39 14.23
N ILE A 2 6.15 10.14 14.62
CA ILE A 2 7.05 9.21 13.91
C ILE A 2 6.19 8.10 13.32
N SER A 3 6.38 7.79 12.03
CA SER A 3 5.84 6.58 11.42
C SER A 3 6.88 5.47 11.51
N LEU A 4 6.51 4.32 12.01
CA LEU A 4 7.37 3.16 12.11
C LEU A 4 7.52 2.49 10.74
N SER A 5 8.63 1.80 10.52
CA SER A 5 8.89 1.13 9.25
C SER A 5 7.84 0.04 8.99
N LYS A 6 7.40 -0.05 7.75
CA LYS A 6 6.52 -1.13 7.26
C LYS A 6 7.22 -2.48 7.11
N GLU A 7 8.52 -2.52 7.33
CA GLU A 7 9.36 -3.72 7.24
C GLU A 7 9.46 -4.48 8.56
N LEU A 8 9.00 -3.85 9.66
CA LEU A 8 9.02 -4.45 10.99
C LEU A 8 7.95 -5.54 11.13
N SER A 9 8.33 -6.61 11.80
CA SER A 9 7.41 -7.67 12.24
C SER A 9 6.56 -7.22 13.43
N TYR A 10 5.53 -7.98 13.78
CA TYR A 10 4.72 -7.71 14.97
C TYR A 10 5.54 -7.70 16.26
N ASP A 11 6.50 -8.61 16.40
CA ASP A 11 7.29 -8.73 17.62
C ASP A 11 8.25 -7.55 17.78
N GLU A 12 8.85 -7.09 16.69
CA GLU A 12 9.68 -5.89 16.67
C GLU A 12 8.84 -4.64 17.02
N LEU A 13 7.65 -4.50 16.42
CA LEU A 13 6.76 -3.38 16.70
C LEU A 13 6.31 -3.34 18.17
N LYS A 14 6.05 -4.50 18.80
CA LYS A 14 5.68 -4.59 20.21
C LYS A 14 6.83 -4.25 21.16
N SER A 15 8.05 -4.58 20.75
CA SER A 15 9.25 -4.31 21.57
C SER A 15 9.67 -2.84 21.54
N MET A 16 9.14 -2.06 20.61
CA MET A 16 9.50 -0.65 20.46
C MET A 16 8.87 0.22 21.56
N PRO A 17 9.66 1.02 22.26
CA PRO A 17 9.17 1.89 23.34
C PRO A 17 8.45 3.15 22.87
N SER A 18 8.13 3.26 21.57
CA SER A 18 7.60 4.48 20.97
C SER A 18 6.10 4.43 20.70
N ASP A 19 5.42 5.56 20.92
CA ASP A 19 4.04 5.81 20.45
C ASP A 19 3.99 6.13 18.94
N GLY A 20 4.80 5.44 18.14
CA GLY A 20 4.86 5.62 16.70
C GLY A 20 3.58 5.16 15.99
N PHE A 21 3.39 5.68 14.79
CA PHE A 21 2.29 5.28 13.92
C PHE A 21 2.67 4.05 13.08
N VAL A 22 1.82 3.04 13.05
CA VAL A 22 2.00 1.80 12.29
C VAL A 22 1.09 1.81 11.05
N LEU A 23 1.65 1.52 9.88
CA LEU A 23 0.85 1.32 8.67
C LEU A 23 0.14 -0.03 8.76
N CYS A 24 -1.16 0.00 9.03
CA CYS A 24 -1.97 -1.19 9.33
C CYS A 24 -2.81 -1.67 8.16
N GLY A 25 -2.98 -0.85 7.13
CA GLY A 25 -3.88 -1.27 6.08
C GLY A 25 -3.83 -0.50 4.78
N CYS A 26 -4.51 -1.08 3.81
CA CYS A 26 -4.80 -0.60 2.47
C CYS A 26 -3.58 -0.61 1.53
N SER A 27 -3.21 0.50 0.92
CA SER A 27 -2.12 0.51 -0.06
C SER A 27 -0.76 0.37 0.61
N ILE A 28 0.12 -0.42 0.01
CA ILE A 28 1.51 -0.53 0.43
C ILE A 28 2.42 -0.24 -0.76
N LYS A 29 3.22 0.81 -0.65
CA LYS A 29 4.25 1.13 -1.62
C LYS A 29 5.41 0.13 -1.48
N ILE A 30 5.72 -0.57 -2.56
CA ILE A 30 6.77 -1.59 -2.60
C ILE A 30 8.03 -1.11 -3.32
N MET A 31 7.90 -0.12 -4.22
CA MET A 31 9.04 0.34 -5.03
C MET A 31 8.87 1.81 -5.42
N SER A 32 9.99 2.51 -5.54
CA SER A 32 10.09 3.82 -6.19
C SER A 32 11.04 3.74 -7.37
N LEU A 33 10.61 4.28 -8.54
CA LEU A 33 11.40 4.29 -9.75
C LEU A 33 11.72 5.75 -10.12
N GLU A 34 12.99 6.02 -10.39
CA GLU A 34 13.46 7.32 -10.88
C GLU A 34 13.64 7.34 -12.40
N TYR A 35 13.36 6.23 -13.08
CA TYR A 35 13.38 6.10 -14.52
C TYR A 35 11.99 5.82 -15.08
N CYS A 36 11.77 6.18 -16.34
CA CYS A 36 10.50 5.93 -17.00
C CYS A 36 10.36 4.46 -17.40
N PRO A 37 9.38 3.71 -16.89
CA PRO A 37 9.17 2.30 -17.24
C PRO A 37 8.76 2.10 -18.71
N PHE A 38 8.44 3.19 -19.41
CA PHE A 38 8.11 3.14 -20.84
C PHE A 38 9.31 3.31 -21.74
N GLY A 39 10.52 3.49 -21.22
CA GLY A 39 11.80 3.40 -21.92
C GLY A 39 12.07 4.45 -23.00
N LYS A 40 11.31 5.55 -23.09
CA LYS A 40 11.43 6.55 -24.17
C LYS A 40 11.77 7.93 -23.65
N LYS A 41 12.40 8.74 -24.52
CA LYS A 41 12.68 10.16 -24.26
C LYS A 41 11.39 10.89 -23.85
N CYS A 42 11.45 11.56 -22.71
CA CYS A 42 10.37 12.41 -22.25
C CYS A 42 10.34 13.71 -23.07
N GLY A 43 9.35 13.83 -23.93
CA GLY A 43 8.94 15.07 -24.54
C GLY A 43 7.58 15.48 -24.00
N SER A 44 6.59 15.59 -24.85
CA SER A 44 5.19 15.84 -24.48
C SER A 44 4.47 14.55 -24.05
N CYS A 45 4.83 13.96 -22.91
CA CYS A 45 4.19 12.72 -22.44
C CYS A 45 2.72 12.99 -22.03
N LYS A 46 1.78 12.48 -22.81
CA LYS A 46 0.32 12.56 -22.57
C LYS A 46 -0.24 11.40 -21.73
N ARG A 47 0.61 10.51 -21.22
CA ARG A 47 0.15 9.34 -20.45
C ARG A 47 -0.47 9.78 -19.11
N ALA A 48 -1.43 9.01 -18.64
CA ALA A 48 -2.06 9.22 -17.34
C ALA A 48 -1.03 9.15 -16.18
N ASP A 49 -1.32 9.84 -15.09
CA ASP A 49 -0.46 9.82 -13.89
C ASP A 49 -0.68 8.57 -13.04
N THR A 50 -1.74 7.82 -13.32
CA THR A 50 -2.00 6.51 -12.73
C THR A 50 -2.17 5.48 -13.83
N PHE A 51 -1.54 4.31 -13.65
CA PHE A 51 -1.63 3.18 -14.57
C PHE A 51 -1.33 1.88 -13.82
N THR A 52 -1.37 0.76 -14.52
CA THR A 52 -1.05 -0.54 -13.96
C THR A 52 0.12 -1.18 -14.70
N LEU A 53 0.90 -1.96 -13.96
CA LEU A 53 1.90 -2.88 -14.50
C LEU A 53 1.41 -4.29 -14.21
N LYS A 54 1.62 -5.19 -15.16
CA LYS A 54 1.31 -6.60 -15.01
C LYS A 54 2.62 -7.38 -15.05
N ASP A 55 2.84 -8.27 -14.08
CA ASP A 55 4.01 -9.16 -14.08
C ASP A 55 3.76 -10.41 -14.93
N TYR A 56 4.78 -11.29 -14.97
CA TYR A 56 4.71 -12.56 -15.69
C TYR A 56 3.61 -13.48 -15.17
N ASP A 57 3.36 -13.48 -13.86
CA ASP A 57 2.34 -14.30 -13.22
C ASP A 57 0.92 -13.72 -13.34
N GLY A 58 0.79 -12.59 -14.03
CA GLY A 58 -0.50 -11.92 -14.23
C GLY A 58 -0.94 -11.03 -13.08
N ARG A 59 -0.11 -10.82 -12.04
CA ARG A 59 -0.42 -9.89 -10.95
C ARG A 59 -0.39 -8.46 -11.43
N VAL A 60 -1.36 -7.65 -10.99
CA VAL A 60 -1.54 -6.27 -11.44
C VAL A 60 -1.14 -5.31 -10.33
N PHE A 61 -0.07 -4.58 -10.54
CA PHE A 61 0.46 -3.56 -9.63
C PHE A 61 -0.04 -2.18 -10.05
N ARG A 62 -0.50 -1.39 -9.10
CA ARG A 62 -0.92 -0.01 -9.35
C ARG A 62 0.29 0.89 -9.28
N VAL A 63 0.37 1.87 -10.21
CA VAL A 63 1.50 2.79 -10.31
C VAL A 63 0.98 4.23 -10.31
N ARG A 64 1.61 5.08 -9.53
CA ARG A 64 1.40 6.51 -9.51
C ARG A 64 2.66 7.23 -10.01
N ARG A 65 2.47 8.13 -10.96
CA ARG A 65 3.53 8.99 -11.46
C ARG A 65 3.45 10.36 -10.81
N TYR A 66 4.59 10.87 -10.41
CA TYR A 66 4.77 12.25 -9.99
C TYR A 66 5.56 12.99 -11.05
N ARG A 67 5.02 14.13 -11.48
CA ARG A 67 5.67 15.04 -12.42
C ARG A 67 6.40 16.12 -11.64
N LEU A 68 7.67 15.90 -11.41
CA LEU A 68 8.59 16.87 -10.85
C LEU A 68 9.51 17.39 -11.96
N SER A 69 10.71 17.86 -11.65
CA SER A 69 11.76 18.15 -12.66
C SER A 69 12.05 16.92 -13.53
N SER A 70 11.97 15.73 -12.96
CA SER A 70 11.92 14.44 -13.68
C SER A 70 10.71 13.64 -13.19
N CYS A 71 10.23 12.69 -14.01
CA CYS A 71 9.16 11.81 -13.57
C CYS A 71 9.69 10.80 -12.55
N ARG A 72 8.97 10.68 -11.42
CA ARG A 72 9.14 9.61 -10.44
C ARG A 72 7.89 8.75 -10.40
N PHE A 73 8.06 7.47 -10.12
CA PHE A 73 6.95 6.53 -10.07
C PHE A 73 6.98 5.77 -8.74
N GLU A 74 5.82 5.58 -8.17
CA GLU A 74 5.63 4.71 -7.01
C GLU A 74 4.79 3.52 -7.43
N VAL A 75 5.30 2.32 -7.16
CA VAL A 75 4.62 1.06 -7.43
C VAL A 75 4.02 0.56 -6.13
N TYR A 76 2.75 0.24 -6.18
CA TYR A 76 1.98 -0.27 -5.05
C TYR A 76 1.69 -1.75 -5.23
N ASN A 77 1.65 -2.48 -4.12
CA ASN A 77 1.40 -3.92 -4.15
C ASN A 77 0.06 -4.24 -4.83
N CYS A 78 0.01 -5.39 -5.48
CA CYS A 78 -1.20 -5.89 -6.14
C CYS A 78 -2.32 -6.19 -5.15
N LEU A 79 -1.97 -6.60 -3.92
CA LEU A 79 -2.91 -6.85 -2.84
C LEU A 79 -2.80 -5.76 -1.77
N PRO A 80 -3.93 -5.27 -1.24
CA PRO A 80 -3.91 -4.34 -0.13
C PRO A 80 -3.37 -5.00 1.14
N LEU A 81 -2.74 -4.20 1.98
CA LEU A 81 -2.28 -4.62 3.30
C LEU A 81 -3.48 -4.72 4.26
N LYS A 82 -3.46 -5.74 5.11
CA LYS A 82 -4.37 -5.88 6.24
C LYS A 82 -3.58 -6.40 7.43
N ALA A 83 -3.45 -5.58 8.48
CA ALA A 83 -2.92 -6.02 9.75
C ALA A 83 -3.95 -6.90 10.48
N ASP A 84 -3.49 -8.02 11.01
CA ASP A 84 -4.33 -8.93 11.82
C ASP A 84 -4.43 -8.48 13.29
N MET A 85 -3.58 -7.54 13.70
CA MET A 85 -3.50 -7.00 15.06
C MET A 85 -3.85 -5.52 15.07
N ARG A 86 -4.27 -5.03 16.25
CA ARG A 86 -4.52 -3.62 16.52
C ARG A 86 -3.33 -2.97 17.19
N PHE A 87 -3.06 -1.74 16.79
CA PHE A 87 -2.04 -0.89 17.37
C PHE A 87 -2.66 0.38 17.94
N LYS A 88 -1.98 1.01 18.88
CA LYS A 88 -2.46 2.26 19.51
C LYS A 88 -2.65 3.39 18.49
N ASN A 89 -1.71 3.51 17.56
CA ASN A 89 -1.73 4.53 16.51
C ASN A 89 -1.63 3.84 15.14
N GLU A 90 -2.72 3.79 14.43
CA GLU A 90 -2.84 3.11 13.14
C GLU A 90 -2.88 4.12 11.99
N ILE A 91 -2.19 3.81 10.89
CA ILE A 91 -2.31 4.52 9.61
C ILE A 91 -2.91 3.57 8.58
N TYR A 92 -3.80 4.11 7.76
CA TYR A 92 -4.38 3.43 6.62
C TYR A 92 -4.15 4.28 5.38
N ASP A 93 -3.45 3.72 4.40
CA ASP A 93 -3.12 4.41 3.14
C ASP A 93 -4.15 4.08 2.07
N PHE A 94 -4.97 5.05 1.69
CA PHE A 94 -5.99 4.91 0.65
C PHE A 94 -5.50 5.27 -0.76
N THR A 95 -4.21 5.45 -0.95
CA THR A 95 -3.63 5.80 -2.25
C THR A 95 -3.99 4.77 -3.31
N LEU A 96 -4.51 5.24 -4.44
CA LEU A 96 -4.92 4.43 -5.59
C LEU A 96 -6.00 3.36 -5.33
N LEU A 97 -6.66 3.38 -4.20
CA LEU A 97 -7.84 2.55 -3.99
C LEU A 97 -9.03 3.09 -4.79
N SER A 98 -9.81 2.19 -5.35
CA SER A 98 -11.12 2.51 -5.93
C SER A 98 -12.08 2.98 -4.84
N GLU A 99 -13.17 3.61 -5.24
CA GLU A 99 -14.21 4.05 -4.29
C GLU A 99 -14.80 2.88 -3.50
N ALA A 100 -15.08 1.76 -4.18
CA ALA A 100 -15.58 0.55 -3.54
C ALA A 100 -14.61 -0.01 -2.49
N GLU A 101 -13.31 -0.04 -2.80
CA GLU A 101 -12.27 -0.46 -1.85
C GLU A 101 -12.18 0.50 -0.66
N ARG A 102 -12.24 1.81 -0.91
CA ARG A 102 -12.23 2.82 0.17
C ARG A 102 -13.43 2.65 1.11
N CYS A 103 -14.63 2.49 0.57
CA CYS A 103 -15.83 2.25 1.37
C CYS A 103 -15.71 0.96 2.18
N TYR A 104 -15.21 -0.11 1.59
CA TYR A 104 -14.99 -1.39 2.26
C TYR A 104 -14.02 -1.27 3.43
N TYR A 105 -12.83 -0.68 3.22
CA TYR A 105 -11.85 -0.52 4.28
C TYR A 105 -12.28 0.46 5.36
N SER A 106 -12.97 1.54 4.98
CA SER A 106 -13.53 2.47 5.96
C SER A 106 -14.54 1.80 6.87
N ALA A 107 -15.38 0.89 6.35
CA ALA A 107 -16.32 0.11 7.15
C ALA A 107 -15.61 -0.86 8.13
N ILE A 108 -14.54 -1.51 7.68
CA ILE A 108 -13.70 -2.37 8.54
C ILE A 108 -13.08 -1.55 9.68
N ILE A 109 -12.46 -0.42 9.36
CA ILE A 109 -11.80 0.47 10.33
C ILE A 109 -12.81 0.97 11.37
N ALA A 110 -14.01 1.35 10.94
CA ALA A 110 -15.08 1.79 11.81
C ALA A 110 -15.73 0.66 12.66
N GLY A 111 -15.27 -0.59 12.50
CA GLY A 111 -15.85 -1.74 13.18
C GLY A 111 -17.28 -2.09 12.73
N LYS A 112 -17.76 -1.51 11.63
CA LYS A 112 -19.11 -1.70 11.11
C LYS A 112 -19.25 -2.96 10.23
N ALA A 113 -18.16 -3.48 9.71
CA ALA A 113 -18.15 -4.69 8.90
C ALA A 113 -18.03 -5.91 9.81
N ARG A 114 -19.16 -6.52 10.18
CA ARG A 114 -19.19 -7.90 10.65
C ARG A 114 -18.88 -8.83 9.48
N SER A 115 -18.02 -9.81 9.69
CA SER A 115 -17.27 -10.61 8.73
C SER A 115 -18.08 -11.62 7.90
N GLU A 116 -19.38 -11.55 7.76
CA GLU A 116 -20.13 -12.74 7.34
C GLU A 116 -20.61 -12.80 5.89
N ASN A 117 -20.64 -11.71 5.11
CA ASN A 117 -21.18 -11.84 3.74
C ASN A 117 -20.72 -10.79 2.71
N GLN A 118 -19.52 -10.25 2.81
CA GLN A 118 -19.02 -9.39 1.74
C GLN A 118 -17.87 -10.11 1.01
N ASN A 119 -17.90 -10.08 -0.32
CA ASN A 119 -16.83 -10.59 -1.19
C ASN A 119 -15.47 -10.27 -0.56
N LYS A 120 -14.78 -11.29 -0.05
CA LYS A 120 -13.48 -11.15 0.61
C LYS A 120 -12.49 -10.61 -0.41
N LEU A 121 -12.24 -9.30 -0.35
CA LEU A 121 -11.11 -8.73 -1.09
C LEU A 121 -9.85 -9.43 -0.61
N SER A 122 -9.10 -10.00 -1.55
CA SER A 122 -7.81 -10.60 -1.25
C SER A 122 -6.89 -9.54 -0.63
N ALA A 123 -6.21 -9.89 0.45
CA ALA A 123 -5.30 -9.00 1.18
C ALA A 123 -4.04 -9.75 1.57
N THR A 124 -2.97 -9.01 1.85
CA THR A 124 -1.70 -9.55 2.34
C THR A 124 -1.41 -9.06 3.75
N SER A 125 -0.75 -9.88 4.56
CA SER A 125 -0.24 -9.47 5.87
C SER A 125 1.07 -8.65 5.79
N GLY A 126 1.65 -8.48 4.58
CA GLY A 126 2.95 -7.83 4.44
C GLY A 126 4.03 -8.55 5.24
N ASN A 127 4.91 -7.78 5.85
CA ASN A 127 6.04 -8.29 6.65
C ASN A 127 5.69 -8.52 8.12
N PHE A 128 4.46 -8.29 8.55
CA PHE A 128 4.08 -8.39 9.96
C PHE A 128 4.38 -9.74 10.60
N LYS A 129 4.30 -10.84 9.83
CA LYS A 129 4.52 -12.20 10.38
C LYS A 129 5.98 -12.59 10.45
N LYS A 130 6.83 -12.09 9.57
CA LYS A 130 8.22 -12.57 9.44
C LYS A 130 9.28 -11.49 9.60
N GLY A 131 8.93 -10.20 9.41
CA GLY A 131 9.94 -9.17 9.22
C GLY A 131 10.60 -9.26 7.83
N VAL A 132 11.67 -8.53 7.66
CA VAL A 132 12.57 -8.62 6.49
C VAL A 132 13.86 -9.28 6.95
N GLU A 133 14.19 -10.43 6.37
CA GLU A 133 15.47 -11.10 6.59
C GLU A 133 16.58 -10.41 5.79
#